data_a76c834b42ebf25584b7b6fd873a9d88
#
_entry.id   a76c834b42ebf25584b7b6fd873a9d88
#
_cell.length_a   1.000
_cell.length_b   1.000
_cell.length_c   1.000
_cell.angle_alpha   90.00
_cell.angle_beta   90.00
_cell.angle_gamma   90.00
#
_symmetry.space_group_name_H-M   'P 1'
#
loop_
_entity.id
_entity.type
_entity.pdbx_description
1 polymer ?
#
loop_
_entity_poly.entity_id
_entity_poly.type
_entity_poly.pdbx_seq_one_letter_code
_entity_poly.pdbx_strand_id
1 'polypeptide(L)'
;MTLTHTQAVVVMVANAAMWSMAGVVTRQLDAAHGFEITFWRSVFTVLSLLVLLPLMQGRQVFAQMLRAGRLLWLSGLCWSVMFTAFMMALTLTTVANVLITLSIGPLLTALVARWTLKHPIALRTWVAIAVAGAGIAWMFADQLGGEGWLGSLVALAVPIASATHWTIVQHASQRGLQIDLVPAVLVGALLSALYTLPMAWPLSASSHDLQWLALLGLVQLAIPCVLAVICARVLQAPEVSLLALLEVILGIALAWWGA
;
A
#
# COMPACT_ATOMS: atom_id res chain seq x y z
N MET A 1 -6.65 -5.96 -20.77
CA MET A 1 -5.26 -6.33 -21.11
C MET A 1 -4.88 -7.54 -20.30
N THR A 2 -4.52 -8.65 -20.93
CA THR A 2 -3.95 -9.84 -20.27
C THR A 2 -2.44 -9.70 -20.30
N LEU A 3 -1.84 -9.38 -19.16
CA LEU A 3 -0.39 -9.31 -19.03
C LEU A 3 0.20 -10.74 -19.05
N THR A 4 1.38 -10.91 -19.64
CA THR A 4 2.20 -12.10 -19.41
C THR A 4 2.88 -12.00 -18.04
N HIS A 5 3.35 -13.12 -17.48
CA HIS A 5 4.06 -13.14 -16.18
C HIS A 5 5.25 -12.16 -16.19
N THR A 6 6.08 -12.19 -17.23
CA THR A 6 7.25 -11.29 -17.35
C THR A 6 6.84 -9.82 -17.40
N GLN A 7 5.77 -9.49 -18.15
CA GLN A 7 5.25 -8.11 -18.21
C GLN A 7 4.75 -7.66 -16.83
N ALA A 8 4.05 -8.53 -16.09
CA ALA A 8 3.57 -8.22 -14.75
C ALA A 8 4.73 -7.97 -13.77
N VAL A 9 5.83 -8.74 -13.86
CA VAL A 9 7.05 -8.51 -13.07
C VAL A 9 7.65 -7.14 -13.39
N VAL A 10 7.82 -6.79 -14.69
CA VAL A 10 8.38 -5.48 -15.09
C VAL A 10 7.51 -4.33 -14.59
N VAL A 11 6.19 -4.45 -14.72
CA VAL A 11 5.25 -3.43 -14.21
C VAL A 11 5.34 -3.30 -12.69
N MET A 12 5.48 -4.41 -11.94
CA MET A 12 5.65 -4.36 -10.48
C MET A 12 6.97 -3.70 -10.06
N VAL A 13 8.05 -3.87 -10.82
CA VAL A 13 9.32 -3.16 -10.59
C VAL A 13 9.14 -1.65 -10.79
N ALA A 14 8.45 -1.25 -11.86
CA ALA A 14 8.12 0.16 -12.09
C ALA A 14 7.20 0.72 -10.98
N ASN A 15 6.23 -0.05 -10.49
CA ASN A 15 5.39 0.33 -9.36
C ASN A 15 6.20 0.57 -8.09
N ALA A 16 7.15 -0.32 -7.79
CA ALA A 16 8.02 -0.16 -6.63
C ALA A 16 8.83 1.14 -6.70
N ALA A 17 9.31 1.52 -7.89
CA ALA A 17 9.98 2.80 -8.10
C ALA A 17 9.04 4.00 -7.88
N MET A 18 7.78 3.93 -8.33
CA MET A 18 6.79 4.99 -8.05
C MET A 18 6.45 5.07 -6.55
N TRP A 19 6.26 3.94 -5.88
CA TRP A 19 5.98 3.92 -4.44
C TRP A 19 7.13 4.50 -3.61
N SER A 20 8.37 4.25 -3.99
CA SER A 20 9.57 4.69 -3.28
C SER A 20 9.74 6.22 -3.21
N MET A 21 9.03 6.98 -4.06
CA MET A 21 9.07 8.44 -4.07
C MET A 21 8.43 9.09 -2.83
N ALA A 22 7.57 8.37 -2.09
CA ALA A 22 6.79 8.93 -1.00
C ALA A 22 7.64 9.67 0.05
N GLY A 23 8.72 9.03 0.51
CA GLY A 23 9.59 9.60 1.55
C GLY A 23 10.33 10.87 1.12
N VAL A 24 10.70 10.99 -0.15
CA VAL A 24 11.39 12.19 -0.68
C VAL A 24 10.40 13.32 -0.89
N VAL A 25 9.24 13.02 -1.48
CA VAL A 25 8.22 14.04 -1.77
C VAL A 25 7.61 14.60 -0.48
N THR A 26 7.40 13.76 0.54
CA THR A 26 6.88 14.23 1.84
C THR A 26 7.80 15.24 2.53
N ARG A 27 9.10 15.21 2.26
CA ARG A 27 10.07 16.20 2.78
C ARG A 27 9.95 17.57 2.13
N GLN A 28 9.26 17.68 0.99
CA GLN A 28 9.06 18.95 0.28
C GLN A 28 7.81 19.71 0.80
N LEU A 29 7.09 19.13 1.76
CA LEU A 29 5.91 19.77 2.34
C LEU A 29 6.31 20.78 3.41
N ASP A 30 5.72 21.97 3.34
CA ASP A 30 6.06 23.09 4.22
C ASP A 30 5.10 23.22 5.40
N ALA A 31 3.78 23.14 5.14
CA ALA A 31 2.74 23.45 6.11
C ALA A 31 1.84 22.25 6.44
N ALA A 32 1.63 21.33 5.50
CA ALA A 32 0.76 20.17 5.70
C ALA A 32 1.40 19.16 6.66
N HIS A 33 0.65 18.69 7.66
CA HIS A 33 1.17 17.81 8.71
C HIS A 33 0.23 16.63 9.00
N GLY A 34 0.82 15.50 9.41
CA GLY A 34 0.12 14.36 9.98
C GLY A 34 -1.06 13.85 9.15
N PHE A 35 -2.27 13.93 9.69
CA PHE A 35 -3.48 13.46 9.02
C PHE A 35 -3.86 14.30 7.80
N GLU A 36 -3.47 15.57 7.72
CA GLU A 36 -3.74 16.43 6.58
C GLU A 36 -3.04 15.93 5.31
N ILE A 37 -1.80 15.48 5.42
CA ILE A 37 -1.04 14.84 4.32
C ILE A 37 -1.82 13.62 3.80
N THR A 38 -2.28 12.76 4.72
CA THR A 38 -3.04 11.56 4.36
C THR A 38 -4.36 11.91 3.69
N PHE A 39 -5.06 12.91 4.22
CA PHE A 39 -6.34 13.40 3.68
C PHE A 39 -6.18 13.89 2.24
N TRP A 40 -5.33 14.89 2.01
CA TRP A 40 -5.16 15.46 0.67
C TRP A 40 -4.63 14.45 -0.34
N ARG A 41 -3.65 13.63 0.05
CA ARG A 41 -3.16 12.55 -0.81
C ARG A 41 -4.29 11.59 -1.20
N SER A 42 -5.15 11.22 -0.27
CA SER A 42 -6.29 10.35 -0.54
C SER A 42 -7.34 11.04 -1.41
N VAL A 43 -7.62 12.33 -1.21
CA VAL A 43 -8.51 13.13 -2.06
C VAL A 43 -7.99 13.15 -3.51
N PHE A 44 -6.70 13.45 -3.72
CA PHE A 44 -6.14 13.46 -5.06
C PHE A 44 -6.10 12.06 -5.70
N THR A 45 -5.93 11.00 -4.89
CA THR A 45 -6.07 9.62 -5.37
C THR A 45 -7.51 9.36 -5.83
N VAL A 46 -8.51 9.78 -5.06
CA VAL A 46 -9.93 9.67 -5.45
C VAL A 46 -10.18 10.41 -6.76
N LEU A 47 -9.77 11.68 -6.87
CA LEU A 47 -9.97 12.47 -8.09
C LEU A 47 -9.30 11.81 -9.30
N SER A 48 -8.09 11.31 -9.14
CA SER A 48 -7.37 10.59 -10.20
C SER A 48 -8.11 9.32 -10.63
N LEU A 49 -8.60 8.52 -9.67
CA LEU A 49 -9.31 7.28 -9.95
C LEU A 49 -10.71 7.49 -10.53
N LEU A 50 -11.38 8.60 -10.18
CA LEU A 50 -12.65 8.98 -10.82
C LEU A 50 -12.50 9.27 -12.31
N VAL A 51 -11.30 9.63 -12.76
CA VAL A 51 -10.96 9.82 -14.17
C VAL A 51 -10.40 8.52 -14.77
N LEU A 52 -9.42 7.88 -14.13
CA LEU A 52 -8.72 6.72 -14.66
C LEU A 52 -9.62 5.49 -14.81
N LEU A 53 -10.47 5.19 -13.81
CA LEU A 53 -11.32 4.00 -13.87
C LEU A 53 -12.32 4.03 -15.05
N PRO A 54 -13.05 5.12 -15.29
CA PRO A 54 -13.93 5.19 -16.47
C PRO A 54 -13.18 5.14 -17.80
N LEU A 55 -11.97 5.71 -17.87
CA LEU A 55 -11.13 5.63 -19.08
C LEU A 55 -10.65 4.20 -19.37
N MET A 56 -10.40 3.40 -18.35
CA MET A 56 -9.91 2.03 -18.47
C MET A 56 -11.03 1.01 -18.66
N GLN A 57 -12.18 1.20 -18.02
CA GLN A 57 -13.24 0.19 -17.87
C GLN A 57 -14.63 0.68 -18.28
N GLY A 58 -14.72 1.93 -18.70
CA GLY A 58 -16.00 2.58 -19.02
C GLY A 58 -16.76 3.06 -17.77
N ARG A 59 -17.79 3.89 -18.00
CA ARG A 59 -18.55 4.52 -16.91
C ARG A 59 -19.36 3.55 -16.05
N GLN A 60 -19.57 2.33 -16.52
CA GLN A 60 -20.31 1.30 -15.77
C GLN A 60 -19.53 0.75 -14.57
N VAL A 61 -18.22 1.05 -14.46
CA VAL A 61 -17.37 0.60 -13.34
C VAL A 61 -17.95 0.97 -11.98
N PHE A 62 -18.53 2.15 -11.84
CA PHE A 62 -19.10 2.60 -10.57
C PHE A 62 -20.38 1.82 -10.19
N ALA A 63 -21.23 1.53 -11.14
CA ALA A 63 -22.43 0.71 -10.91
C ALA A 63 -22.05 -0.74 -10.57
N GLN A 64 -21.04 -1.29 -11.22
CA GLN A 64 -20.48 -2.61 -10.93
C GLN A 64 -19.83 -2.66 -9.54
N MET A 65 -19.09 -1.62 -9.15
CA MET A 65 -18.48 -1.48 -7.82
C MET A 65 -19.54 -1.53 -6.71
N LEU A 66 -20.66 -0.82 -6.85
CA LEU A 66 -21.74 -0.83 -5.87
C LEU A 66 -22.44 -2.18 -5.75
N ARG A 67 -22.45 -2.97 -6.84
CA ARG A 67 -23.00 -4.33 -6.88
C ARG A 67 -21.98 -5.40 -6.53
N ALA A 68 -20.71 -5.02 -6.38
CA ALA A 68 -19.65 -5.96 -6.07
C ALA A 68 -19.83 -6.55 -4.67
N GLY A 69 -19.48 -7.82 -4.52
CA GLY A 69 -19.61 -8.55 -3.28
C GLY A 69 -18.63 -8.10 -2.19
N ARG A 70 -18.71 -8.77 -1.03
CA ARG A 70 -17.91 -8.47 0.18
C ARG A 70 -16.41 -8.39 -0.05
N LEU A 71 -15.86 -9.13 -1.03
CA LEU A 71 -14.43 -9.15 -1.32
C LEU A 71 -13.91 -7.78 -1.80
N LEU A 72 -14.68 -7.03 -2.58
CA LEU A 72 -14.29 -5.70 -3.01
C LEU A 72 -14.19 -4.74 -1.82
N TRP A 73 -15.20 -4.75 -0.95
CA TRP A 73 -15.24 -3.87 0.22
C TRP A 73 -14.14 -4.20 1.23
N LEU A 74 -13.88 -5.49 1.46
CA LEU A 74 -12.77 -5.93 2.31
C LEU A 74 -11.41 -5.52 1.72
N SER A 75 -11.25 -5.69 0.42
CA SER A 75 -10.06 -5.22 -0.30
C SER A 75 -9.90 -3.69 -0.20
N GLY A 76 -10.99 -2.93 -0.33
CA GLY A 76 -10.99 -1.48 -0.13
C GLY A 76 -10.63 -1.08 1.30
N LEU A 77 -11.13 -1.80 2.30
CA LEU A 77 -10.73 -1.58 3.69
C LEU A 77 -9.22 -1.82 3.89
N CYS A 78 -8.67 -2.89 3.30
CA CYS A 78 -7.22 -3.12 3.34
C CYS A 78 -6.44 -1.94 2.71
N TRP A 79 -6.89 -1.43 1.56
CA TRP A 79 -6.28 -0.25 0.94
C TRP A 79 -6.35 0.99 1.84
N SER A 80 -7.49 1.24 2.49
CA SER A 80 -7.62 2.39 3.38
C SER A 80 -6.68 2.31 4.58
N VAL A 81 -6.53 1.12 5.17
CA VAL A 81 -5.56 0.87 6.25
C VAL A 81 -4.13 1.10 5.76
N MET A 82 -3.77 0.54 4.59
CA MET A 82 -2.43 0.74 4.02
C MET A 82 -2.13 2.22 3.78
N PHE A 83 -3.05 2.98 3.18
CA PHE A 83 -2.87 4.39 2.87
C PHE A 83 -2.67 5.25 4.12
N THR A 84 -3.46 4.99 5.14
CA THR A 84 -3.42 5.80 6.36
C THR A 84 -2.29 5.38 7.28
N ALA A 85 -2.14 4.08 7.55
CA ALA A 85 -1.12 3.60 8.46
C ALA A 85 0.30 3.89 7.95
N PHE A 86 0.54 3.82 6.63
CA PHE A 86 1.82 4.17 6.04
C PHE A 86 2.19 5.63 6.29
N MET A 87 1.29 6.57 5.97
CA MET A 87 1.57 8.00 6.17
C MET A 87 1.69 8.36 7.64
N MET A 88 0.80 7.81 8.48
CA MET A 88 0.87 8.04 9.93
C MET A 88 2.17 7.51 10.51
N ALA A 89 2.63 6.34 10.06
CA ALA A 89 3.91 5.81 10.51
C ALA A 89 5.07 6.74 10.12
N LEU A 90 5.08 7.31 8.90
CA LEU A 90 6.11 8.27 8.46
C LEU A 90 6.15 9.56 9.28
N THR A 91 5.03 9.96 9.90
CA THR A 91 4.98 11.13 10.80
C THR A 91 5.38 10.79 12.24
N LEU A 92 5.34 9.51 12.63
CA LEU A 92 5.57 9.05 14.01
C LEU A 92 6.93 8.38 14.22
N THR A 93 7.61 7.99 13.13
CA THR A 93 8.93 7.35 13.21
C THR A 93 9.76 7.65 11.95
N THR A 94 10.97 7.13 11.87
CA THR A 94 11.84 7.34 10.71
C THR A 94 11.38 6.54 9.49
N VAL A 95 11.65 7.05 8.29
CA VAL A 95 11.39 6.33 7.03
C VAL A 95 12.02 4.94 7.04
N ALA A 96 13.24 4.82 7.58
CA ALA A 96 13.95 3.54 7.68
C ALA A 96 13.15 2.52 8.53
N ASN A 97 12.66 2.93 9.70
CA ASN A 97 11.87 2.07 10.58
C ASN A 97 10.58 1.60 9.91
N VAL A 98 9.89 2.50 9.20
CA VAL A 98 8.68 2.15 8.45
C VAL A 98 9.03 1.11 7.38
N LEU A 99 10.03 1.37 6.54
CA LEU A 99 10.40 0.48 5.43
C LEU A 99 10.92 -0.89 5.93
N ILE A 100 11.70 -0.92 7.03
CA ILE A 100 12.12 -2.18 7.66
C ILE A 100 10.89 -2.96 8.16
N THR A 101 9.93 -2.28 8.78
CA THR A 101 8.69 -2.94 9.25
C THR A 101 7.88 -3.49 8.07
N LEU A 102 7.80 -2.77 6.95
CA LEU A 102 7.12 -3.23 5.74
C LEU A 102 7.80 -4.47 5.13
N SER A 103 9.10 -4.67 5.36
CA SER A 103 9.84 -5.80 4.80
C SER A 103 9.36 -7.19 5.26
N ILE A 104 8.56 -7.26 6.33
CA ILE A 104 7.88 -8.49 6.77
C ILE A 104 6.72 -8.90 5.82
N GLY A 105 6.29 -8.03 4.93
CA GLY A 105 5.12 -8.22 4.07
C GLY A 105 5.07 -9.56 3.34
N PRO A 106 6.12 -10.01 2.61
CA PRO A 106 6.11 -11.31 1.93
C PRO A 106 5.92 -12.50 2.87
N LEU A 107 6.49 -12.41 4.07
CA LEU A 107 6.38 -13.46 5.09
C LEU A 107 4.96 -13.54 5.63
N LEU A 108 4.34 -12.40 5.95
CA LEU A 108 2.94 -12.33 6.36
C LEU A 108 2.01 -12.79 5.22
N THR A 109 2.32 -12.41 3.97
CA THR A 109 1.54 -12.85 2.81
C THR A 109 1.60 -14.36 2.64
N ALA A 110 2.78 -14.97 2.78
CA ALA A 110 2.93 -16.43 2.74
C ALA A 110 2.12 -17.10 3.86
N LEU A 111 2.15 -16.53 5.08
CA LEU A 111 1.42 -17.05 6.23
C LEU A 111 -0.10 -16.96 6.04
N VAL A 112 -0.62 -15.82 5.61
CA VAL A 112 -2.04 -15.62 5.32
C VAL A 112 -2.50 -16.53 4.18
N ALA A 113 -1.71 -16.65 3.09
CA ALA A 113 -1.99 -17.57 1.99
C ALA A 113 -2.00 -19.05 2.46
N ARG A 114 -1.11 -19.42 3.38
CA ARG A 114 -1.11 -20.75 3.99
C ARG A 114 -2.43 -21.07 4.71
N TRP A 115 -2.91 -20.13 5.52
CA TRP A 115 -4.13 -20.35 6.30
C TRP A 115 -5.39 -20.32 5.46
N THR A 116 -5.45 -19.42 4.46
CA THR A 116 -6.67 -19.21 3.66
C THR A 116 -6.73 -20.09 2.42
N LEU A 117 -5.61 -20.28 1.71
CA LEU A 117 -5.52 -21.05 0.46
C LEU A 117 -4.96 -22.46 0.67
N LYS A 118 -4.56 -22.80 1.91
CA LYS A 118 -3.97 -24.09 2.29
C LYS A 118 -2.70 -24.46 1.49
N HIS A 119 -1.99 -23.47 0.96
CA HIS A 119 -0.72 -23.69 0.28
C HIS A 119 0.35 -24.15 1.28
N PRO A 120 1.12 -25.23 0.97
CA PRO A 120 2.21 -25.64 1.83
C PRO A 120 3.32 -24.60 1.85
N ILE A 121 3.81 -24.25 3.04
CA ILE A 121 4.95 -23.36 3.21
C ILE A 121 6.21 -24.22 3.36
N ALA A 122 7.22 -23.97 2.55
CA ALA A 122 8.51 -24.65 2.64
C ALA A 122 9.20 -24.31 3.97
N LEU A 123 10.00 -25.25 4.52
CA LEU A 123 10.75 -25.06 5.77
C LEU A 123 11.63 -23.80 5.73
N ARG A 124 12.28 -23.55 4.59
CA ARG A 124 13.09 -22.34 4.37
C ARG A 124 12.31 -21.03 4.61
N THR A 125 11.03 -21.00 4.24
CA THR A 125 10.16 -19.85 4.47
C THR A 125 9.81 -19.72 5.95
N TRP A 126 9.58 -20.80 6.68
CA TRP A 126 9.40 -20.79 8.12
C TRP A 126 10.63 -20.24 8.86
N VAL A 127 11.82 -20.66 8.46
CA VAL A 127 13.08 -20.11 8.99
C VAL A 127 13.19 -18.62 8.71
N ALA A 128 12.88 -18.18 7.48
CA ALA A 128 12.89 -16.76 7.13
C ALA A 128 11.86 -15.94 7.96
N ILE A 129 10.65 -16.49 8.20
CA ILE A 129 9.65 -15.86 9.09
C ILE A 129 10.21 -15.70 10.50
N ALA A 130 10.81 -16.75 11.06
CA ALA A 130 11.38 -16.71 12.40
C ALA A 130 12.51 -15.69 12.52
N VAL A 131 13.43 -15.64 11.56
CA VAL A 131 14.57 -14.70 11.53
C VAL A 131 14.06 -13.25 11.39
N ALA A 132 13.14 -12.98 10.45
CA ALA A 132 12.58 -11.65 10.27
C ALA A 132 11.77 -11.21 11.50
N GLY A 133 10.99 -12.12 12.08
CA GLY A 133 10.25 -11.85 13.32
C GLY A 133 11.17 -11.51 14.48
N ALA A 134 12.28 -12.25 14.65
CA ALA A 134 13.30 -11.95 15.65
C ALA A 134 13.98 -10.59 15.43
N GLY A 135 14.30 -10.25 14.17
CA GLY A 135 14.87 -8.95 13.81
C GLY A 135 13.94 -7.78 14.12
N ILE A 136 12.66 -7.92 13.80
CA ILE A 136 11.65 -6.91 14.13
C ILE A 136 11.43 -6.82 15.65
N ALA A 137 11.35 -7.96 16.35
CA ALA A 137 11.25 -7.95 17.82
C ALA A 137 12.45 -7.27 18.48
N TRP A 138 13.66 -7.50 17.96
CA TRP A 138 14.87 -6.80 18.41
C TRP A 138 14.77 -5.29 18.17
N MET A 139 14.37 -4.87 16.96
CA MET A 139 14.18 -3.45 16.64
C MET A 139 13.14 -2.78 17.57
N PHE A 140 12.01 -3.44 17.83
CA PHE A 140 11.02 -2.93 18.77
C PHE A 140 11.53 -2.89 20.21
N ALA A 141 12.29 -3.90 20.64
CA ALA A 141 12.87 -3.93 21.99
C ALA A 141 13.87 -2.78 22.23
N ASP A 142 14.67 -2.44 21.22
CA ASP A 142 15.60 -1.30 21.26
C ASP A 142 14.87 0.06 21.31
N GLN A 143 13.65 0.14 20.75
CA GLN A 143 12.81 1.33 20.75
C GLN A 143 11.87 1.43 21.96
N LEU A 144 11.79 0.41 22.84
CA LEU A 144 10.94 0.42 24.03
C LEU A 144 11.43 1.50 25.00
N GLY A 145 10.62 2.55 25.14
CA GLY A 145 10.93 3.72 25.96
C GLY A 145 11.55 4.91 25.22
N GLY A 146 11.82 4.78 23.90
CA GLY A 146 12.26 5.86 23.02
C GLY A 146 11.14 6.44 22.16
N GLU A 147 11.42 7.55 21.50
CA GLU A 147 10.52 8.14 20.49
C GLU A 147 10.47 7.23 19.24
N GLY A 148 9.25 6.96 18.74
CA GLY A 148 9.06 6.27 17.44
C GLY A 148 8.53 4.83 17.50
N TRP A 149 8.46 4.17 18.67
CA TRP A 149 7.89 2.81 18.77
C TRP A 149 6.43 2.74 18.31
N LEU A 150 5.64 3.80 18.59
CA LEU A 150 4.25 3.89 18.16
C LEU A 150 4.14 3.93 16.63
N GLY A 151 5.04 4.67 15.96
CA GLY A 151 5.10 4.72 14.51
C GLY A 151 5.42 3.36 13.89
N SER A 152 6.37 2.63 14.48
CA SER A 152 6.70 1.27 14.05
C SER A 152 5.53 0.28 14.27
N LEU A 153 4.79 0.43 15.37
CA LEU A 153 3.58 -0.37 15.62
C LEU A 153 2.47 -0.06 14.60
N VAL A 154 2.24 1.23 14.31
CA VAL A 154 1.30 1.65 13.26
C VAL A 154 1.73 1.12 11.89
N ALA A 155 3.04 1.13 11.59
CA ALA A 155 3.58 0.59 10.35
C ALA A 155 3.24 -0.89 10.14
N LEU A 156 3.14 -1.71 11.21
CA LEU A 156 2.76 -3.13 11.10
C LEU A 156 1.37 -3.36 10.49
N ALA A 157 0.47 -2.39 10.61
CA ALA A 157 -0.86 -2.50 9.98
C ALA A 157 -0.76 -2.59 8.45
N VAL A 158 0.26 -1.99 7.84
CA VAL A 158 0.47 -1.99 6.39
C VAL A 158 0.73 -3.40 5.85
N PRO A 159 1.76 -4.15 6.30
CA PRO A 159 2.02 -5.49 5.79
C PRO A 159 0.92 -6.49 6.15
N ILE A 160 0.18 -6.31 7.26
CA ILE A 160 -0.99 -7.15 7.60
C ILE A 160 -2.11 -6.91 6.59
N ALA A 161 -2.45 -5.65 6.31
CA ALA A 161 -3.50 -5.29 5.36
C ALA A 161 -3.10 -5.70 3.93
N SER A 162 -1.85 -5.49 3.53
CA SER A 162 -1.37 -5.88 2.19
C SER A 162 -1.37 -7.39 2.00
N ALA A 163 -0.92 -8.17 2.99
CA ALA A 163 -0.98 -9.64 2.96
C ALA A 163 -2.42 -10.15 2.78
N THR A 164 -3.36 -9.54 3.48
CA THR A 164 -4.79 -9.86 3.36
C THR A 164 -5.29 -9.50 1.96
N HIS A 165 -5.00 -8.30 1.47
CA HIS A 165 -5.42 -7.83 0.15
C HIS A 165 -4.88 -8.72 -0.99
N TRP A 166 -3.57 -8.99 -1.04
CA TRP A 166 -2.99 -9.81 -2.10
C TRP A 166 -3.53 -11.25 -2.08
N THR A 167 -3.80 -11.78 -0.90
CA THR A 167 -4.43 -13.11 -0.76
C THR A 167 -5.87 -13.09 -1.26
N ILE A 168 -6.64 -12.02 -1.04
CA ILE A 168 -7.99 -11.85 -1.60
C ILE A 168 -7.93 -11.84 -3.14
N VAL A 169 -7.01 -11.09 -3.74
CA VAL A 169 -6.85 -11.02 -5.20
C VAL A 169 -6.50 -12.40 -5.77
N GLN A 170 -5.55 -13.09 -5.15
CA GLN A 170 -5.17 -14.45 -5.55
C GLN A 170 -6.33 -15.44 -5.42
N HIS A 171 -7.09 -15.39 -4.32
CA HIS A 171 -8.25 -16.23 -4.10
C HIS A 171 -9.33 -16.03 -5.17
N ALA A 172 -9.64 -14.76 -5.48
CA ALA A 172 -10.60 -14.42 -6.52
C ALA A 172 -10.15 -14.93 -7.89
N SER A 173 -8.87 -14.76 -8.22
CA SER A 173 -8.28 -15.23 -9.47
C SER A 173 -8.32 -16.77 -9.58
N GLN A 174 -7.91 -17.50 -8.55
CA GLN A 174 -7.86 -18.96 -8.54
C GLN A 174 -9.25 -19.61 -8.63
N ARG A 175 -10.26 -18.96 -8.08
CA ARG A 175 -11.66 -19.43 -8.17
C ARG A 175 -12.39 -19.00 -9.43
N GLY A 176 -11.73 -18.27 -10.33
CA GLY A 176 -12.34 -17.75 -11.55
C GLY A 176 -13.51 -16.79 -11.26
N LEU A 177 -13.50 -16.13 -10.11
CA LEU A 177 -14.54 -15.17 -9.76
C LEU A 177 -14.45 -13.95 -10.69
N GLN A 178 -15.56 -13.62 -11.33
CA GLN A 178 -15.67 -12.46 -12.23
C GLN A 178 -15.81 -11.15 -11.42
N ILE A 179 -14.92 -10.95 -10.45
CA ILE A 179 -14.91 -9.76 -9.60
C ILE A 179 -13.71 -8.92 -9.99
N ASP A 180 -13.97 -7.69 -10.41
CA ASP A 180 -12.91 -6.71 -10.59
C ASP A 180 -12.58 -6.04 -9.26
N LEU A 181 -11.34 -6.24 -8.77
CA LEU A 181 -10.85 -5.66 -7.53
C LEU A 181 -10.07 -4.34 -7.74
N VAL A 182 -9.91 -3.88 -8.98
CA VAL A 182 -9.27 -2.58 -9.25
C VAL A 182 -10.04 -1.41 -8.60
N PRO A 183 -11.39 -1.35 -8.63
CA PRO A 183 -12.13 -0.29 -7.95
C PRO A 183 -11.99 -0.30 -6.42
N ALA A 184 -11.45 -1.36 -5.81
CA ALA A 184 -11.16 -1.38 -4.37
C ALA A 184 -10.15 -0.30 -3.95
N VAL A 185 -9.25 0.11 -4.86
CA VAL A 185 -8.31 1.23 -4.60
C VAL A 185 -9.08 2.53 -4.38
N LEU A 186 -10.13 2.79 -5.19
CA LEU A 186 -11.00 3.96 -5.02
C LEU A 186 -11.75 3.90 -3.68
N VAL A 187 -12.30 2.73 -3.32
CA VAL A 187 -12.96 2.54 -2.02
C VAL A 187 -11.98 2.84 -0.88
N GLY A 188 -10.76 2.33 -0.98
CA GLY A 188 -9.71 2.57 0.02
C GLY A 188 -9.37 4.05 0.17
N ALA A 189 -9.19 4.75 -0.94
CA ALA A 189 -8.91 6.19 -0.94
C ALA A 189 -10.07 7.01 -0.37
N LEU A 190 -11.33 6.68 -0.74
CA LEU A 190 -12.53 7.32 -0.19
C LEU A 190 -12.63 7.14 1.33
N LEU A 191 -12.49 5.91 1.81
CA LEU A 191 -12.53 5.62 3.24
C LEU A 191 -11.41 6.35 3.98
N SER A 192 -10.17 6.32 3.46
CA SER A 192 -9.04 7.02 4.04
C SER A 192 -9.31 8.53 4.14
N ALA A 193 -9.79 9.17 3.06
CA ALA A 193 -10.14 10.58 3.08
C ALA A 193 -11.24 10.91 4.10
N LEU A 194 -12.30 10.07 4.16
CA LEU A 194 -13.45 10.32 5.04
C LEU A 194 -13.07 10.31 6.52
N TYR A 195 -12.32 9.31 6.99
CA TYR A 195 -12.00 9.24 8.42
C TYR A 195 -10.78 10.07 8.83
N THR A 196 -9.92 10.46 7.88
CA THR A 196 -8.81 11.38 8.17
C THR A 196 -9.24 12.85 8.15
N LEU A 197 -10.31 13.23 7.45
CA LEU A 197 -10.80 14.60 7.36
C LEU A 197 -11.01 15.27 8.74
N PRO A 198 -11.76 14.68 9.70
CA PRO A 198 -11.96 15.31 11.01
C PRO A 198 -10.67 15.48 11.80
N MET A 199 -9.66 14.61 11.56
CA MET A 199 -8.37 14.66 12.23
C MET A 199 -7.37 15.59 11.52
N ALA A 200 -7.65 15.92 10.24
CA ALA A 200 -6.87 16.84 9.43
C ALA A 200 -7.23 18.32 9.65
N TRP A 201 -8.34 18.57 10.33
CA TRP A 201 -8.82 19.94 10.56
C TRP A 201 -8.04 20.63 11.71
N PRO A 202 -7.65 21.93 11.58
CA PRO A 202 -7.84 22.82 10.43
C PRO A 202 -6.87 22.53 9.29
N LEU A 203 -7.36 22.65 8.03
CA LEU A 203 -6.54 22.46 6.85
C LEU A 203 -5.60 23.64 6.66
N SER A 204 -4.30 23.38 6.62
CA SER A 204 -3.21 24.37 6.57
C SER A 204 -2.34 24.26 5.32
N ALA A 205 -2.58 23.24 4.47
CA ALA A 205 -1.78 22.97 3.28
C ALA A 205 -1.68 24.19 2.35
N SER A 206 -0.47 24.57 2.00
CA SER A 206 -0.19 25.62 1.04
C SER A 206 -0.49 25.17 -0.40
N SER A 207 -0.54 26.11 -1.35
CA SER A 207 -0.66 25.77 -2.78
C SER A 207 0.54 24.93 -3.27
N HIS A 208 1.72 25.11 -2.70
CA HIS A 208 2.90 24.30 -2.94
C HIS A 208 2.70 22.87 -2.43
N ASP A 209 2.22 22.70 -1.19
CA ASP A 209 1.92 21.40 -0.62
C ASP A 209 0.88 20.63 -1.44
N LEU A 210 -0.20 21.31 -1.87
CA LEU A 210 -1.24 20.70 -2.68
C LEU A 210 -0.72 20.15 -4.01
N GLN A 211 0.28 20.79 -4.63
CA GLN A 211 0.91 20.28 -5.86
C GLN A 211 1.66 18.97 -5.60
N TRP A 212 2.46 18.91 -4.53
CA TRP A 212 3.18 17.70 -4.14
C TRP A 212 2.24 16.57 -3.71
N LEU A 213 1.18 16.91 -2.98
CA LEU A 213 0.16 15.95 -2.56
C LEU A 213 -0.67 15.43 -3.75
N ALA A 214 -0.91 16.27 -4.78
CA ALA A 214 -1.51 15.82 -6.02
C ALA A 214 -0.60 14.85 -6.80
N LEU A 215 0.70 15.15 -6.86
CA LEU A 215 1.69 14.22 -7.42
C LEU A 215 1.68 12.87 -6.68
N LEU A 216 1.69 12.88 -5.35
CA LEU A 216 1.61 11.67 -4.53
C LEU A 216 0.30 10.92 -4.78
N GLY A 217 -0.83 11.61 -4.84
CA GLY A 217 -2.13 10.99 -5.09
C GLY A 217 -2.21 10.29 -6.45
N LEU A 218 -1.70 10.93 -7.50
CA LEU A 218 -1.76 10.41 -8.87
C LEU A 218 -0.64 9.40 -9.15
N VAL A 219 0.62 9.83 -9.01
CA VAL A 219 1.79 9.08 -9.50
C VAL A 219 2.25 8.02 -8.50
N GLN A 220 2.15 8.31 -7.21
CA GLN A 220 2.61 7.40 -6.18
C GLN A 220 1.50 6.43 -5.71
N LEU A 221 0.21 6.79 -5.84
CA LEU A 221 -0.89 5.92 -5.42
C LEU A 221 -1.79 5.47 -6.56
N ALA A 222 -2.51 6.37 -7.25
CA ALA A 222 -3.58 5.97 -8.15
C ALA A 222 -3.07 5.05 -9.27
N ILE A 223 -2.03 5.44 -9.97
CA ILE A 223 -1.46 4.66 -11.08
C ILE A 223 -0.86 3.33 -10.58
N PRO A 224 0.11 3.31 -9.65
CA PRO A 224 0.77 2.07 -9.28
C PRO A 224 -0.15 1.10 -8.53
N CYS A 225 -1.09 1.59 -7.71
CA CYS A 225 -2.02 0.69 -7.02
C CYS A 225 -2.97 -0.02 -7.99
N VAL A 226 -3.47 0.69 -9.01
CA VAL A 226 -4.27 0.08 -10.08
C VAL A 226 -3.46 -0.97 -10.83
N LEU A 227 -2.24 -0.63 -11.24
CA LEU A 227 -1.36 -1.54 -11.96
C LEU A 227 -0.97 -2.76 -11.10
N ALA A 228 -0.71 -2.56 -9.80
CA ALA A 228 -0.41 -3.65 -8.88
C ALA A 228 -1.57 -4.65 -8.76
N VAL A 229 -2.82 -4.18 -8.66
CA VAL A 229 -4.00 -5.07 -8.66
C VAL A 229 -4.12 -5.85 -9.96
N ILE A 230 -3.82 -5.21 -11.11
CA ILE A 230 -3.82 -5.89 -12.41
C ILE A 230 -2.73 -6.97 -12.47
N CYS A 231 -1.52 -6.66 -11.99
CA CYS A 231 -0.40 -7.62 -11.92
C CYS A 231 -0.73 -8.80 -10.99
N ALA A 232 -1.39 -8.54 -9.86
CA ALA A 232 -1.76 -9.56 -8.89
C ALA A 232 -2.82 -10.57 -9.40
N ARG A 233 -3.41 -10.34 -10.58
CA ARG A 233 -4.24 -11.36 -11.28
C ARG A 233 -3.41 -12.44 -11.94
N VAL A 234 -2.14 -12.16 -12.22
CA VAL A 234 -1.21 -13.06 -12.92
C VAL A 234 -0.15 -13.60 -11.96
N LEU A 235 0.36 -12.73 -11.07
CA LEU A 235 1.37 -13.07 -10.08
C LEU A 235 0.73 -13.68 -8.81
N GLN A 236 1.47 -14.56 -8.12
CA GLN A 236 1.02 -15.06 -6.83
C GLN A 236 1.16 -13.98 -5.74
N ALA A 237 0.32 -14.03 -4.69
CA ALA A 237 0.33 -13.04 -3.63
C ALA A 237 1.71 -12.85 -2.95
N PRO A 238 2.48 -13.91 -2.60
CA PRO A 238 3.83 -13.76 -2.07
C PRO A 238 4.80 -13.13 -3.07
N GLU A 239 4.64 -13.40 -4.37
CA GLU A 239 5.47 -12.83 -5.43
C GLU A 239 5.23 -11.33 -5.60
N VAL A 240 3.97 -10.89 -5.60
CA VAL A 240 3.61 -9.46 -5.61
C VAL A 240 4.22 -8.75 -4.39
N SER A 241 4.09 -9.35 -3.22
CA SER A 241 4.62 -8.79 -1.97
C SER A 241 6.15 -8.75 -1.97
N LEU A 242 6.82 -9.76 -2.56
CA LEU A 242 8.28 -9.78 -2.69
C LEU A 242 8.78 -8.69 -3.65
N LEU A 243 8.11 -8.50 -4.80
CA LEU A 243 8.46 -7.44 -5.75
C LEU A 243 8.22 -6.05 -5.16
N ALA A 244 7.19 -5.89 -4.32
CA ALA A 244 6.95 -4.65 -3.60
C ALA A 244 8.09 -4.27 -2.64
N LEU A 245 8.90 -5.24 -2.15
CA LEU A 245 10.07 -4.94 -1.32
C LEU A 245 11.15 -4.10 -2.04
N LEU A 246 11.14 -4.05 -3.35
CA LEU A 246 12.02 -3.14 -4.10
C LEU A 246 11.76 -1.67 -3.71
N GLU A 247 10.54 -1.33 -3.30
CA GLU A 247 10.22 -0.01 -2.72
C GLU A 247 11.14 0.32 -1.54
N VAL A 248 11.42 -0.66 -0.67
CA VAL A 248 12.28 -0.47 0.51
C VAL A 248 13.69 -0.09 0.08
N ILE A 249 14.27 -0.86 -0.85
CA ILE A 249 15.64 -0.62 -1.34
C ILE A 249 15.72 0.73 -2.06
N LEU A 250 14.79 0.98 -2.99
CA LEU A 250 14.75 2.21 -3.77
C LEU A 250 14.41 3.42 -2.88
N GLY A 251 13.51 3.26 -1.90
CA GLY A 251 13.13 4.32 -0.97
C GLY A 251 14.28 4.75 -0.05
N ILE A 252 15.07 3.80 0.45
CA ILE A 252 16.28 4.09 1.23
C ILE A 252 17.32 4.78 0.34
N ALA A 253 17.55 4.28 -0.88
CA ALA A 253 18.50 4.88 -1.82
C ALA A 253 18.10 6.31 -2.20
N LEU A 254 16.82 6.56 -2.48
CA LEU A 254 16.31 7.89 -2.77
C LEU A 254 16.36 8.82 -1.56
N ALA A 255 16.10 8.31 -0.35
CA ALA A 255 16.21 9.10 0.87
C ALA A 255 17.65 9.54 1.15
N TRP A 256 18.64 8.73 0.76
CA TRP A 256 20.06 9.08 0.87
C TRP A 256 20.49 10.08 -0.21
N TRP A 257 19.97 9.95 -1.42
CA TRP A 257 20.34 10.83 -2.53
C TRP A 257 19.63 12.21 -2.44
N GLY A 258 18.43 12.26 -1.84
CA GLY A 258 17.63 13.48 -1.66
C GLY A 258 17.88 14.19 -0.32
N ALA A 259 18.83 13.73 0.47
CA ALA A 259 19.34 14.39 1.68
C ALA A 259 20.59 15.17 1.33
#